data_8896fb16b2dd5eeb6e2640275b661bf0
#
_entry.id   8896fb16b2dd5eeb6e2640275b661bf0
#
_cell.length_a   1.000
_cell.length_b   1.000
_cell.length_c   1.000
_cell.angle_alpha   90.00
_cell.angle_beta   90.00
_cell.angle_gamma   90.00
#
_symmetry.space_group_name_H-M   'P 1'
#
loop_
_entity.id
_entity.type
_entity.pdbx_description
1 polymer ?
#
loop_
_entity_poly.entity_id
_entity_poly.type
_entity_poly.pdbx_seq_one_letter_code
_entity_poly.pdbx_strand_id
1 'polypeptide(L)'
;MIRKAEERDASSLAALSIEVWSNTYLRDGVSPLFADYVLSELTAQKFRNAIGDPDLAIWVSENRMGIDGFVTVCSAATPELADCSPLEITTLYVQPRHQSSGRGAALLHRALDHCRSLGGENAWLRVAAGNGRAIDFYLRHGFSKIGSTDFVIADKAYENYVMKTDLRHPVD
;
A
#
# COMPACT_ATOMS: atom_id res chain seq x y z
N MET A 1 8.41 -4.36 15.63
CA MET A 1 7.12 -4.03 16.30
C MET A 1 6.21 -3.36 15.29
N ILE A 2 4.87 -3.60 15.35
CA ILE A 2 3.89 -2.87 14.51
C ILE A 2 3.04 -1.99 15.42
N ARG A 3 2.89 -0.71 15.05
CA ARG A 3 2.07 0.28 15.76
C ARG A 3 1.37 1.22 14.78
N LYS A 4 0.39 1.97 15.26
CA LYS A 4 -0.22 3.04 14.47
C LYS A 4 0.79 4.16 14.21
N ALA A 5 0.73 4.76 13.02
CA ALA A 5 1.58 5.88 12.68
C ALA A 5 1.20 7.13 13.49
N GLU A 6 2.19 7.94 13.83
CA GLU A 6 2.07 9.23 14.51
C GLU A 6 2.61 10.34 13.61
N GLU A 7 2.23 11.59 13.86
CA GLU A 7 2.64 12.73 13.02
C GLU A 7 4.18 12.84 12.85
N ARG A 8 4.94 12.48 13.90
CA ARG A 8 6.41 12.45 13.86
C ARG A 8 6.98 11.46 12.83
N ASP A 9 6.20 10.48 12.39
CA ASP A 9 6.62 9.45 11.42
C ASP A 9 6.57 9.94 9.97
N ALA A 10 5.93 11.07 9.71
CA ALA A 10 5.61 11.55 8.37
C ALA A 10 6.84 11.66 7.44
N SER A 11 7.96 12.16 7.94
CA SER A 11 9.20 12.26 7.15
C SER A 11 9.81 10.90 6.85
N SER A 12 9.75 9.95 7.80
CA SER A 12 10.24 8.58 7.60
C SER A 12 9.37 7.83 6.60
N LEU A 13 8.05 8.02 6.64
CA LEU A 13 7.10 7.45 5.67
C LEU A 13 7.37 7.97 4.26
N ALA A 14 7.59 9.28 4.11
CA ALA A 14 7.94 9.89 2.83
C ALA A 14 9.25 9.33 2.27
N ALA A 15 10.31 9.28 3.06
CA ALA A 15 11.61 8.78 2.65
C ALA A 15 11.56 7.29 2.26
N LEU A 16 10.88 6.45 3.06
CA LEU A 16 10.69 5.03 2.76
C LEU A 16 9.88 4.84 1.48
N SER A 17 8.83 5.64 1.28
CA SER A 17 8.01 5.59 0.06
C SER A 17 8.83 5.91 -1.18
N ILE A 18 9.69 6.93 -1.13
CA ILE A 18 10.61 7.28 -2.21
C ILE A 18 11.57 6.12 -2.51
N GLU A 19 12.15 5.50 -1.48
CA GLU A 19 13.07 4.35 -1.67
C GLU A 19 12.36 3.17 -2.35
N VAL A 20 11.18 2.78 -1.85
CA VAL A 20 10.43 1.63 -2.39
C VAL A 20 9.94 1.91 -3.80
N TRP A 21 9.37 3.11 -4.04
CA TRP A 21 8.84 3.50 -5.33
C TRP A 21 9.95 3.58 -6.39
N SER A 22 11.07 4.23 -6.04
CA SER A 22 12.23 4.33 -6.92
C SER A 22 12.81 2.95 -7.27
N ASN A 23 12.93 2.05 -6.30
CA ASN A 23 13.42 0.69 -6.53
C ASN A 23 12.47 -0.14 -7.42
N THR A 24 11.19 0.19 -7.45
CA THR A 24 10.18 -0.51 -8.26
C THR A 24 10.13 0.02 -9.69
N TYR A 25 10.17 1.34 -9.88
CA TYR A 25 9.83 1.99 -11.15
C TYR A 25 11.01 2.69 -11.85
N LEU A 26 12.14 2.95 -11.16
CA LEU A 26 13.27 3.70 -11.69
C LEU A 26 14.51 2.82 -11.94
N ARG A 27 14.32 1.65 -12.56
CA ARG A 27 15.41 0.67 -12.73
C ARG A 27 16.41 1.05 -13.82
N ASP A 28 15.93 1.69 -14.89
CA ASP A 28 16.71 1.98 -16.10
C ASP A 28 17.03 3.46 -16.28
N GLY A 29 16.87 4.25 -15.23
CA GLY A 29 17.09 5.69 -15.20
C GLY A 29 15.91 6.46 -14.63
N VAL A 30 16.12 7.75 -14.39
CA VAL A 30 15.12 8.65 -13.79
C VAL A 30 14.64 9.63 -14.85
N SER A 31 13.40 9.47 -15.32
CA SER A 31 12.77 10.45 -16.20
C SER A 31 12.26 11.66 -15.41
N PRO A 32 12.20 12.87 -16.00
CA PRO A 32 11.62 14.05 -15.32
C PRO A 32 10.19 13.79 -14.83
N LEU A 33 9.37 13.11 -15.61
CA LEU A 33 7.98 12.76 -15.25
C LEU A 33 7.90 12.00 -13.92
N PHE A 34 8.72 10.97 -13.75
CA PHE A 34 8.74 10.18 -12.53
C PHE A 34 9.40 10.92 -11.36
N ALA A 35 10.43 11.73 -11.64
CA ALA A 35 11.05 12.56 -10.61
C ALA A 35 10.04 13.58 -10.05
N ASP A 36 9.33 14.29 -10.90
CA ASP A 36 8.31 15.25 -10.50
C ASP A 36 7.19 14.60 -9.70
N TYR A 37 6.72 13.43 -10.13
CA TYR A 37 5.73 12.65 -9.39
C TYR A 37 6.22 12.30 -7.97
N VAL A 38 7.41 11.70 -7.86
CA VAL A 38 7.97 11.29 -6.56
C VAL A 38 8.13 12.47 -5.62
N LEU A 39 8.68 13.58 -6.11
CA LEU A 39 8.96 14.77 -5.29
C LEU A 39 7.71 15.56 -4.92
N SER A 40 6.62 15.48 -5.70
CA SER A 40 5.35 16.14 -5.40
C SER A 40 4.38 15.26 -4.58
N GLU A 41 4.38 13.95 -4.81
CA GLU A 41 3.40 13.05 -4.19
C GLU A 41 3.90 12.41 -2.89
N LEU A 42 5.18 12.09 -2.78
CA LEU A 42 5.73 11.36 -1.62
C LEU A 42 6.40 12.34 -0.64
N THR A 43 5.62 13.28 -0.11
CA THR A 43 6.11 14.32 0.79
C THR A 43 5.67 14.11 2.24
N ALA A 44 6.49 14.57 3.19
CA ALA A 44 6.13 14.54 4.61
C ALA A 44 4.81 15.28 4.90
N GLN A 45 4.50 16.35 4.16
CA GLN A 45 3.25 17.08 4.35
C GLN A 45 2.03 16.23 3.96
N LYS A 46 2.10 15.48 2.85
CA LYS A 46 1.01 14.57 2.47
C LYS A 46 0.82 13.46 3.49
N PHE A 47 1.91 12.94 4.06
CA PHE A 47 1.81 11.95 5.13
C PHE A 47 1.25 12.52 6.43
N ARG A 48 1.59 13.76 6.82
CA ARG A 48 0.93 14.42 7.96
C ARG A 48 -0.58 14.53 7.76
N ASN A 49 -0.99 14.96 6.58
CA ASN A 49 -2.42 15.05 6.24
C ASN A 49 -3.10 13.66 6.29
N ALA A 50 -2.47 12.63 5.72
CA ALA A 50 -2.98 11.26 5.74
C ALA A 50 -3.09 10.66 7.16
N ILE A 51 -2.13 10.98 8.05
CA ILE A 51 -2.18 10.52 9.46
C ILE A 51 -3.35 11.18 10.21
N GLY A 52 -3.69 12.43 9.87
CA GLY A 52 -4.80 13.17 10.46
C GLY A 52 -6.16 12.89 9.82
N ASP A 53 -6.22 12.15 8.72
CA ASP A 53 -7.45 11.84 8.00
C ASP A 53 -8.21 10.70 8.72
N PRO A 54 -9.48 10.90 9.12
CA PRO A 54 -10.26 9.87 9.80
C PRO A 54 -10.58 8.65 8.93
N ASP A 55 -10.58 8.81 7.61
CA ASP A 55 -10.84 7.72 6.67
C ASP A 55 -9.57 6.90 6.34
N LEU A 56 -8.41 7.33 6.82
CA LEU A 56 -7.14 6.65 6.62
C LEU A 56 -6.58 6.07 7.93
N ALA A 57 -6.12 4.85 7.86
CA ALA A 57 -5.41 4.22 8.96
C ALA A 57 -4.04 3.72 8.47
N ILE A 58 -2.98 4.20 9.11
CA ILE A 58 -1.60 3.86 8.77
C ILE A 58 -0.95 3.10 9.93
N TRP A 59 -0.37 1.92 9.65
CA TRP A 59 0.46 1.17 10.59
C TRP A 59 1.88 1.08 10.08
N VAL A 60 2.83 1.28 10.97
CA VAL A 60 4.25 1.19 10.70
C VAL A 60 4.86 -0.05 11.34
N SER A 61 5.77 -0.69 10.63
CA SER A 61 6.72 -1.66 11.18
C SER A 61 8.03 -0.94 11.45
N GLU A 62 8.61 -1.18 12.62
CA GLU A 62 9.87 -0.56 13.01
C GLU A 62 10.86 -1.56 13.59
N ASN A 63 12.14 -1.28 13.40
CA ASN A 63 13.28 -1.94 13.98
C ASN A 63 14.07 -0.97 14.86
N ARG A 64 15.30 -1.34 15.28
CA ARG A 64 16.13 -0.48 16.14
C ARG A 64 16.57 0.83 15.49
N MET A 65 16.56 0.91 14.15
CA MET A 65 17.04 2.07 13.38
C MET A 65 15.90 2.98 12.94
N GLY A 66 14.65 2.51 12.96
CA GLY A 66 13.49 3.27 12.52
C GLY A 66 12.46 2.44 11.79
N ILE A 67 11.61 3.11 11.01
CA ILE A 67 10.54 2.49 10.24
C ILE A 67 11.13 1.72 9.04
N ASP A 68 10.77 0.44 8.92
CA ASP A 68 11.22 -0.44 7.84
C ASP A 68 10.09 -0.93 6.93
N GLY A 69 8.85 -0.52 7.21
CA GLY A 69 7.68 -0.79 6.38
C GLY A 69 6.43 -0.11 6.93
N PHE A 70 5.42 0.01 6.09
CA PHE A 70 4.10 0.50 6.51
C PHE A 70 2.99 -0.01 5.59
N VAL A 71 1.76 0.06 6.08
CA VAL A 71 0.53 -0.23 5.35
C VAL A 71 -0.48 0.89 5.62
N THR A 72 -1.22 1.28 4.57
CA THR A 72 -2.33 2.24 4.66
C THR A 72 -3.62 1.58 4.22
N VAL A 73 -4.67 1.75 5.01
CA VAL A 73 -6.05 1.36 4.68
C VAL A 73 -6.90 2.61 4.56
N CYS A 74 -7.66 2.72 3.48
CA CYS A 74 -8.74 3.69 3.32
C CYS A 74 -10.07 3.00 3.62
N SER A 75 -10.90 3.60 4.48
CA SER A 75 -12.23 3.08 4.85
C SER A 75 -13.38 3.72 4.07
N ALA A 76 -13.10 4.72 3.26
CA ALA A 76 -14.07 5.45 2.42
C ALA A 76 -13.62 5.51 0.95
N ALA A 77 -12.92 4.48 0.47
CA ALA A 77 -12.51 4.41 -0.93
C ALA A 77 -13.73 4.30 -1.84
N THR A 78 -13.65 4.96 -3.02
CA THR A 78 -14.61 4.71 -4.09
C THR A 78 -14.22 3.42 -4.81
N PRO A 79 -15.05 2.37 -4.76
CA PRO A 79 -14.70 1.10 -5.40
C PRO A 79 -14.54 1.23 -6.91
N GLU A 80 -13.46 0.67 -7.42
CA GLU A 80 -13.21 0.60 -8.87
C GLU A 80 -14.14 -0.40 -9.59
N LEU A 81 -14.59 -1.42 -8.87
CA LEU A 81 -15.47 -2.48 -9.37
C LEU A 81 -16.62 -2.71 -8.41
N ALA A 82 -17.78 -3.10 -8.95
CA ALA A 82 -19.04 -3.24 -8.20
C ALA A 82 -18.95 -4.19 -6.98
N ASP A 83 -18.06 -5.19 -7.03
CA ASP A 83 -17.90 -6.18 -5.97
C ASP A 83 -16.90 -5.77 -4.87
N CYS A 84 -16.34 -4.57 -4.93
CA CYS A 84 -15.42 -4.04 -3.92
C CYS A 84 -16.20 -3.31 -2.82
N SER A 85 -15.78 -3.53 -1.56
CA SER A 85 -16.21 -2.71 -0.43
C SER A 85 -15.53 -1.34 -0.46
N PRO A 86 -15.88 -0.39 0.43
CA PRO A 86 -15.10 0.85 0.57
C PRO A 86 -13.74 0.68 1.26
N LEU A 87 -13.32 -0.56 1.56
CA LEU A 87 -12.07 -0.83 2.27
C LEU A 87 -10.95 -1.17 1.28
N GLU A 88 -10.11 -0.18 1.00
CA GLU A 88 -8.93 -0.34 0.13
C GLU A 88 -7.64 -0.36 0.94
N ILE A 89 -6.77 -1.33 0.68
CA ILE A 89 -5.37 -1.28 1.10
C ILE A 89 -4.62 -0.47 0.03
N THR A 90 -4.43 0.82 0.28
CA THR A 90 -3.89 1.76 -0.72
C THR A 90 -2.38 1.65 -0.87
N THR A 91 -1.68 1.24 0.19
CA THR A 91 -0.22 1.12 0.19
C THR A 91 0.21 -0.01 1.10
N LEU A 92 1.17 -0.81 0.65
CA LEU A 92 1.92 -1.76 1.47
C LEU A 92 3.39 -1.71 1.03
N TYR A 93 4.21 -1.02 1.79
CA TYR A 93 5.63 -0.85 1.48
C TYR A 93 6.50 -1.47 2.57
N VAL A 94 7.52 -2.20 2.13
CA VAL A 94 8.59 -2.72 2.98
C VAL A 94 9.91 -2.36 2.32
N GLN A 95 10.82 -1.82 3.10
CA GLN A 95 12.17 -1.47 2.64
C GLN A 95 12.81 -2.64 1.86
N PRO A 96 13.40 -2.43 0.68
CA PRO A 96 13.86 -3.51 -0.19
C PRO A 96 14.71 -4.56 0.51
N ARG A 97 15.63 -4.12 1.37
CA ARG A 97 16.52 -5.01 2.16
C ARG A 97 15.81 -5.81 3.25
N HIS A 98 14.60 -5.44 3.62
CA HIS A 98 13.79 -6.11 4.64
C HIS A 98 12.62 -6.90 4.06
N GLN A 99 12.49 -6.96 2.74
CA GLN A 99 11.52 -7.81 2.08
C GLN A 99 11.87 -9.30 2.31
N SER A 100 10.88 -10.18 2.19
CA SER A 100 10.99 -11.63 2.47
C SER A 100 11.34 -12.01 3.92
N SER A 101 11.23 -11.07 4.87
CA SER A 101 11.46 -11.28 6.30
C SER A 101 10.17 -11.45 7.12
N GLY A 102 9.02 -11.64 6.45
CA GLY A 102 7.71 -11.72 7.11
C GLY A 102 7.05 -10.37 7.43
N ARG A 103 7.77 -9.24 7.29
CA ARG A 103 7.23 -7.90 7.62
C ARG A 103 6.02 -7.53 6.78
N GLY A 104 6.06 -7.80 5.47
CA GLY A 104 4.93 -7.54 4.58
C GLY A 104 3.69 -8.32 4.98
N ALA A 105 3.84 -9.60 5.34
CA ALA A 105 2.73 -10.42 5.82
C ALA A 105 2.16 -9.89 7.13
N ALA A 106 3.00 -9.53 8.09
CA ALA A 106 2.56 -8.98 9.37
C ALA A 106 1.81 -7.64 9.21
N LEU A 107 2.28 -6.75 8.34
CA LEU A 107 1.59 -5.49 8.01
C LEU A 107 0.25 -5.75 7.30
N LEU A 108 0.24 -6.69 6.34
CA LEU A 108 -0.99 -7.06 5.63
C LEU A 108 -2.03 -7.64 6.58
N HIS A 109 -1.64 -8.56 7.47
CA HIS A 109 -2.55 -9.12 8.48
C HIS A 109 -3.11 -8.01 9.38
N ARG A 110 -2.27 -7.06 9.81
CA ARG A 110 -2.73 -5.91 10.61
C ARG A 110 -3.78 -5.07 9.86
N ALA A 111 -3.58 -4.84 8.56
CA ALA A 111 -4.54 -4.12 7.72
C ALA A 111 -5.86 -4.89 7.59
N LEU A 112 -5.80 -6.20 7.33
CA LEU A 112 -7.00 -7.04 7.22
C LEU A 112 -7.77 -7.13 8.56
N ASP A 113 -7.07 -7.21 9.69
CA ASP A 113 -7.72 -7.18 11.01
C ASP A 113 -8.43 -5.86 11.26
N HIS A 114 -7.84 -4.74 10.81
CA HIS A 114 -8.52 -3.45 10.86
C HIS A 114 -9.76 -3.43 9.99
N CYS A 115 -9.67 -3.90 8.74
CA CYS A 115 -10.85 -4.01 7.87
C CYS A 115 -11.97 -4.86 8.49
N ARG A 116 -11.61 -5.98 9.15
CA ARG A 116 -12.59 -6.81 9.91
C ARG A 116 -13.21 -6.05 11.06
N SER A 117 -12.41 -5.28 11.81
CA SER A 117 -12.91 -4.49 12.94
C SER A 117 -13.91 -3.39 12.55
N LEU A 118 -13.87 -2.97 11.29
CA LEU A 118 -14.84 -2.05 10.67
C LEU A 118 -16.09 -2.76 10.13
N GLY A 119 -16.20 -4.08 10.29
CA GLY A 119 -17.33 -4.87 9.79
C GLY A 119 -17.27 -5.14 8.27
N GLY A 120 -16.10 -5.02 7.64
CA GLY A 120 -15.93 -5.25 6.22
C GLY A 120 -16.12 -6.72 5.84
N GLU A 121 -16.79 -6.97 4.73
CA GLU A 121 -16.93 -8.33 4.15
C GLU A 121 -15.75 -8.69 3.23
N ASN A 122 -15.14 -7.70 2.60
CA ASN A 122 -13.97 -7.86 1.75
C ASN A 122 -13.05 -6.65 1.84
N ALA A 123 -11.81 -6.82 1.45
CA ALA A 123 -10.84 -5.76 1.22
C ALA A 123 -10.21 -5.92 -0.16
N TRP A 124 -9.83 -4.83 -0.78
CA TRP A 124 -9.23 -4.84 -2.09
C TRP A 124 -8.02 -3.92 -2.17
N LEU A 125 -7.25 -4.07 -3.23
CA LEU A 125 -6.07 -3.26 -3.52
C LEU A 125 -5.83 -3.18 -5.02
N ARG A 126 -4.99 -2.23 -5.41
CA ARG A 126 -4.45 -2.13 -6.76
C ARG A 126 -2.96 -2.47 -6.75
N VAL A 127 -2.52 -3.23 -7.73
CA VAL A 127 -1.12 -3.60 -7.90
C VAL A 127 -0.72 -3.48 -9.37
N ALA A 128 0.43 -2.85 -9.66
CA ALA A 128 0.93 -2.72 -11.02
C ALA A 128 1.03 -4.09 -11.70
N ALA A 129 0.48 -4.23 -12.90
CA ALA A 129 0.44 -5.49 -13.66
C ALA A 129 1.84 -6.08 -13.92
N GLY A 130 2.86 -5.23 -14.00
CA GLY A 130 4.27 -5.63 -14.13
C GLY A 130 4.95 -6.04 -12.82
N ASN A 131 4.31 -5.90 -11.66
CA ASN A 131 4.89 -6.24 -10.36
C ASN A 131 4.54 -7.67 -9.94
N GLY A 132 5.08 -8.65 -10.68
CA GLY A 132 4.82 -10.08 -10.44
C GLY A 132 5.10 -10.51 -9.00
N ARG A 133 6.15 -9.97 -8.38
CA ARG A 133 6.49 -10.30 -6.98
C ARG A 133 5.40 -9.89 -5.99
N ALA A 134 4.82 -8.70 -6.15
CA ALA A 134 3.72 -8.25 -5.32
C ALA A 134 2.44 -9.04 -5.61
N ILE A 135 2.16 -9.33 -6.88
CA ILE A 135 1.01 -10.16 -7.28
C ILE A 135 1.09 -11.54 -6.63
N ASP A 136 2.23 -12.22 -6.74
CA ASP A 136 2.46 -13.54 -6.10
C ASP A 136 2.33 -13.48 -4.57
N PHE A 137 2.78 -12.38 -3.97
CA PHE A 137 2.62 -12.16 -2.54
C PHE A 137 1.14 -12.09 -2.15
N TYR A 138 0.33 -11.29 -2.85
CA TYR A 138 -1.10 -11.16 -2.56
C TYR A 138 -1.88 -12.45 -2.85
N LEU A 139 -1.56 -13.17 -3.92
CA LEU A 139 -2.16 -14.47 -4.21
C LEU A 139 -1.95 -15.47 -3.06
N ARG A 140 -0.72 -15.54 -2.51
CA ARG A 140 -0.41 -16.40 -1.35
C ARG A 140 -1.13 -15.99 -0.06
N HIS A 141 -1.63 -14.74 0.01
CA HIS A 141 -2.38 -14.24 1.16
C HIS A 141 -3.90 -14.16 0.90
N GLY A 142 -4.40 -14.98 -0.02
CA GLY A 142 -5.83 -15.16 -0.25
C GLY A 142 -6.50 -14.07 -1.09
N PHE A 143 -5.74 -13.22 -1.75
CA PHE A 143 -6.29 -12.31 -2.75
C PHE A 143 -6.45 -13.00 -4.10
N SER A 144 -7.44 -12.58 -4.85
CA SER A 144 -7.65 -12.99 -6.25
C SER A 144 -7.81 -11.75 -7.14
N LYS A 145 -7.31 -11.83 -8.38
CA LYS A 145 -7.55 -10.78 -9.37
C LYS A 145 -9.02 -10.80 -9.78
N ILE A 146 -9.68 -9.65 -9.70
CA ILE A 146 -11.09 -9.49 -10.09
C ILE A 146 -11.27 -8.55 -11.28
N GLY A 147 -10.23 -7.82 -11.69
CA GLY A 147 -10.26 -6.92 -12.83
C GLY A 147 -8.98 -6.12 -12.97
N SER A 148 -9.03 -5.10 -13.81
CA SER A 148 -7.94 -4.16 -14.05
C SER A 148 -8.46 -2.74 -14.06
N THR A 149 -7.58 -1.78 -13.75
CA THR A 149 -7.78 -0.34 -13.86
C THR A 149 -6.48 0.32 -14.30
N ASP A 150 -6.54 1.57 -14.70
CA ASP A 150 -5.37 2.32 -15.11
C ASP A 150 -4.91 3.29 -14.03
N PHE A 151 -3.62 3.26 -13.73
CA PHE A 151 -2.95 4.30 -12.97
C PHE A 151 -2.35 5.31 -13.94
N VAL A 152 -2.82 6.56 -13.87
CA VAL A 152 -2.42 7.62 -14.81
C VAL A 152 -1.41 8.56 -14.16
N ILE A 153 -0.25 8.73 -14.81
CA ILE A 153 0.72 9.78 -14.49
C ILE A 153 0.84 10.67 -15.72
N ALA A 154 0.43 11.94 -15.61
CA ALA A 154 0.28 12.88 -16.71
C ALA A 154 -0.64 12.28 -17.81
N ASP A 155 -0.11 11.99 -18.99
CA ASP A 155 -0.83 11.44 -20.15
C ASP A 155 -0.60 9.93 -20.37
N LYS A 156 0.15 9.26 -19.46
CA LYS A 156 0.47 7.85 -19.57
C LYS A 156 -0.34 7.01 -18.59
N ALA A 157 -1.00 5.99 -19.14
CA ALA A 157 -1.74 4.98 -18.37
C ALA A 157 -0.86 3.75 -18.11
N TYR A 158 -0.88 3.26 -16.88
CA TYR A 158 -0.18 2.06 -16.44
C TYR A 158 -1.20 1.09 -15.86
N GLU A 159 -1.31 -0.09 -16.47
CA GLU A 159 -2.27 -1.10 -16.03
C GLU A 159 -1.97 -1.56 -14.60
N ASN A 160 -3.00 -1.52 -13.75
CA ASN A 160 -3.02 -2.11 -12.44
C ASN A 160 -4.08 -3.21 -12.37
N TYR A 161 -3.75 -4.31 -11.69
CA TYR A 161 -4.75 -5.31 -11.32
C TYR A 161 -5.47 -4.89 -10.07
N VAL A 162 -6.78 -5.06 -10.06
CA VAL A 162 -7.61 -4.98 -8.87
C VAL A 162 -7.69 -6.38 -8.26
N MET A 163 -7.21 -6.50 -7.02
CA MET A 163 -7.22 -7.77 -6.29
C MET A 163 -8.06 -7.63 -5.03
N LYS A 164 -8.82 -8.68 -4.70
CA LYS A 164 -9.77 -8.70 -3.58
C LYS A 164 -9.58 -9.96 -2.74
N THR A 165 -9.81 -9.83 -1.42
CA THR A 165 -9.89 -10.97 -0.49
C THR A 165 -11.18 -10.90 0.33
N ASP A 166 -11.76 -12.05 0.66
CA ASP A 166 -12.89 -12.17 1.58
C ASP A 166 -12.37 -12.09 3.02
N LEU A 167 -13.02 -11.28 3.85
CA LEU A 167 -12.64 -11.08 5.25
C LEU A 167 -13.38 -12.00 6.21
N ARG A 168 -14.46 -12.65 5.75
CA ARG A 168 -15.29 -13.57 6.56
C ARG A 168 -14.60 -14.90 6.85
N HIS A 169 -13.65 -15.28 5.99
CA HIS A 169 -12.86 -16.50 6.14
C HIS A 169 -11.40 -16.11 6.35
N PRO A 170 -10.83 -16.25 7.56
CA PRO A 170 -9.40 -16.04 7.75
C PRO A 170 -8.63 -17.04 6.88
N VAL A 171 -7.64 -16.56 6.14
CA VAL A 171 -6.65 -17.42 5.50
C VAL A 171 -5.72 -17.90 6.60
N ASP A 172 -5.69 -19.22 6.84
CA ASP A 172 -4.81 -19.89 7.81
C ASP A 172 -3.32 -19.68 7.49
#